data_119892d58cf2e79b9d7469f0f9ea4ba7
#
_entry.id   119892d58cf2e79b9d7469f0f9ea4ba7
#
_cell.length_a   1.000
_cell.length_b   1.000
_cell.length_c   1.000
_cell.angle_alpha   90.00
_cell.angle_beta   90.00
_cell.angle_gamma   90.00
#
_symmetry.space_group_name_H-M   'P 1'
#
loop_
_entity.id
_entity.type
_entity.pdbx_description
1 polymer ?
#
loop_
_entity_poly.entity_id
_entity_poly.type
_entity_poly.pdbx_seq_one_letter_code
_entity_poly.pdbx_strand_id
1 'polypeptide(L)'
;MGAPQLVLLHGITSSAAANWPSIAHWSQRSWRVIALDARGHGLSPRWQPQQLLRAGQQLVDDVVEVLEYLQPTPTAGLKPILIGHSMGAATAAVVAAQRPDLVSALVLEDPARYGTRSHSELLRRGQARANHVNRTLADLPASLVALLENAGTPGQPSAQEALPSLWASQQLDQSLLGTGVVAPEVEFTQLMESISLPTLLLTGDRRGEARVGAQLLAQLMEQNPHICGQVMPGAGHQVRRANPQAYYDVVDAFLQTQVPARATQ
;
A
#
# COMPACT_ATOMS: atom_id res chain seq x y z
N MET A 1 -28.23 -3.72 -3.32
CA MET A 1 -27.01 -3.15 -2.75
C MET A 1 -25.88 -3.36 -3.74
N GLY A 2 -25.05 -2.32 -3.99
CA GLY A 2 -23.86 -2.45 -4.84
C GLY A 2 -22.83 -3.41 -4.27
N ALA A 3 -21.87 -3.87 -5.09
CA ALA A 3 -20.76 -4.69 -4.61
C ALA A 3 -19.89 -3.87 -3.64
N PRO A 4 -19.39 -4.47 -2.54
CA PRO A 4 -18.48 -3.79 -1.64
C PRO A 4 -17.18 -3.41 -2.37
N GLN A 5 -16.56 -2.29 -1.96
CA GLN A 5 -15.45 -1.69 -2.69
C GLN A 5 -14.13 -1.85 -1.96
N LEU A 6 -13.08 -2.24 -2.70
CA LEU A 6 -11.69 -2.21 -2.25
C LEU A 6 -10.95 -1.14 -3.05
N VAL A 7 -10.23 -0.27 -2.35
CA VAL A 7 -9.33 0.71 -2.97
C VAL A 7 -7.89 0.31 -2.64
N LEU A 8 -7.11 -0.01 -3.67
CA LEU A 8 -5.73 -0.49 -3.54
C LEU A 8 -4.74 0.65 -3.72
N LEU A 9 -3.84 0.83 -2.76
CA LEU A 9 -2.80 1.85 -2.73
C LEU A 9 -1.42 1.19 -2.74
N HIS A 10 -0.68 1.37 -3.82
CA HIS A 10 0.63 0.75 -4.01
C HIS A 10 1.77 1.42 -3.22
N GLY A 11 2.89 0.72 -3.08
CA GLY A 11 4.13 1.25 -2.51
C GLY A 11 4.91 2.15 -3.48
N ILE A 12 5.87 2.92 -2.94
CA ILE A 12 6.76 3.76 -3.74
C ILE A 12 7.47 2.92 -4.81
N THR A 13 7.69 3.46 -6.00
CA THR A 13 8.27 2.78 -7.18
C THR A 13 7.40 1.66 -7.78
N SER A 14 6.13 1.56 -7.39
CA SER A 14 5.16 0.60 -7.93
C SER A 14 4.06 1.34 -8.72
N SER A 15 2.99 0.64 -9.09
CA SER A 15 1.82 1.21 -9.77
C SER A 15 0.58 0.36 -9.51
N ALA A 16 -0.58 0.87 -9.90
CA ALA A 16 -1.85 0.12 -9.89
C ALA A 16 -1.72 -1.19 -10.68
N ALA A 17 -1.08 -1.17 -11.85
CA ALA A 17 -0.89 -2.35 -12.69
C ALA A 17 -0.06 -3.46 -12.02
N ALA A 18 0.91 -3.10 -11.16
CA ALA A 18 1.70 -4.07 -10.40
C ALA A 18 0.89 -4.78 -9.29
N ASN A 19 -0.33 -4.31 -8.99
CA ASN A 19 -1.28 -4.98 -8.10
C ASN A 19 -2.20 -5.97 -8.83
N TRP A 20 -1.92 -6.29 -10.10
CA TRP A 20 -2.76 -7.20 -10.89
C TRP A 20 -3.16 -8.51 -10.20
N PRO A 21 -2.27 -9.23 -9.49
CA PRO A 21 -2.68 -10.45 -8.78
C PRO A 21 -3.77 -10.19 -7.75
N SER A 22 -3.69 -9.09 -7.00
CA SER A 22 -4.70 -8.69 -6.01
C SER A 22 -6.00 -8.24 -6.68
N ILE A 23 -5.90 -7.49 -7.78
CA ILE A 23 -7.07 -7.08 -8.57
C ILE A 23 -7.81 -8.32 -9.06
N ALA A 24 -7.11 -9.28 -9.69
CA ALA A 24 -7.69 -10.51 -10.19
C ALA A 24 -8.30 -11.35 -9.06
N HIS A 25 -7.59 -11.50 -7.93
CA HIS A 25 -8.04 -12.29 -6.78
C HIS A 25 -9.39 -11.80 -6.25
N TRP A 26 -9.54 -10.50 -5.98
CA TRP A 26 -10.76 -9.98 -5.37
C TRP A 26 -11.87 -9.70 -6.37
N SER A 27 -11.56 -9.32 -7.62
CA SER A 27 -12.58 -9.15 -8.66
C SER A 27 -13.35 -10.45 -8.94
N GLN A 28 -12.69 -11.60 -8.85
CA GLN A 28 -13.32 -12.92 -8.99
C GLN A 28 -14.20 -13.30 -7.76
N ARG A 29 -14.09 -12.55 -6.65
CA ARG A 29 -14.81 -12.78 -5.39
C ARG A 29 -15.91 -11.74 -5.14
N SER A 30 -16.44 -11.16 -6.19
CA SER A 30 -17.55 -10.18 -6.14
C SER A 30 -17.20 -8.86 -5.42
N TRP A 31 -15.92 -8.49 -5.32
CA TRP A 31 -15.51 -7.17 -4.90
C TRP A 31 -15.39 -6.23 -6.09
N ARG A 32 -15.82 -4.99 -5.92
CA ARG A 32 -15.44 -3.92 -6.84
C ARG A 32 -14.06 -3.41 -6.46
N VAL A 33 -13.05 -3.70 -7.28
CA VAL A 33 -11.66 -3.33 -7.01
C VAL A 33 -11.29 -2.08 -7.80
N ILE A 34 -10.76 -1.08 -7.10
CA ILE A 34 -10.24 0.17 -7.66
C ILE A 34 -8.78 0.26 -7.25
N ALA A 35 -7.86 0.21 -8.20
CA ALA A 35 -6.43 0.36 -7.94
C ALA A 35 -5.99 1.75 -8.40
N LEU A 36 -5.40 2.52 -7.50
CA LEU A 36 -4.97 3.88 -7.76
C LEU A 36 -3.47 3.92 -8.08
N ASP A 37 -3.11 4.66 -9.12
CA ASP A 37 -1.75 5.17 -9.27
C ASP A 37 -1.59 6.40 -8.38
N ALA A 38 -0.66 6.38 -7.45
CA ALA A 38 -0.33 7.56 -6.65
C ALA A 38 0.27 8.66 -7.55
N ARG A 39 0.16 9.92 -7.15
CA ARG A 39 0.78 11.05 -7.86
C ARG A 39 2.25 10.76 -8.19
N GLY A 40 2.66 11.06 -9.41
CA GLY A 40 4.00 10.77 -9.92
C GLY A 40 4.24 9.30 -10.28
N HIS A 41 3.22 8.44 -10.24
CA HIS A 41 3.31 7.04 -10.61
C HIS A 41 2.30 6.70 -11.71
N GLY A 42 2.59 5.67 -12.48
CA GLY A 42 1.69 5.17 -13.51
C GLY A 42 1.15 6.27 -14.42
N LEU A 43 -0.15 6.33 -14.58
CA LEU A 43 -0.85 7.30 -15.42
C LEU A 43 -1.34 8.54 -14.64
N SER A 44 -1.09 8.63 -13.34
CA SER A 44 -1.49 9.77 -12.52
C SER A 44 -0.66 11.03 -12.81
N PRO A 45 -1.17 12.23 -12.47
CA PRO A 45 -0.47 13.49 -12.67
C PRO A 45 0.94 13.49 -12.10
N ARG A 46 1.85 14.19 -12.78
CA ARG A 46 3.23 14.38 -12.31
C ARG A 46 3.28 15.44 -11.20
N TRP A 47 4.35 15.40 -10.42
CA TRP A 47 4.55 16.33 -9.33
C TRP A 47 4.81 17.77 -9.84
N GLN A 48 4.14 18.73 -9.22
CA GLN A 48 4.50 20.13 -9.35
C GLN A 48 5.42 20.51 -8.19
N PRO A 49 6.35 21.49 -8.38
CA PRO A 49 7.31 21.89 -7.35
C PRO A 49 6.67 22.22 -5.99
N GLN A 50 5.53 22.92 -6.01
CA GLN A 50 4.81 23.31 -4.79
C GLN A 50 4.23 22.10 -4.04
N GLN A 51 3.84 21.05 -4.76
CA GLN A 51 3.30 19.83 -4.17
C GLN A 51 4.40 18.99 -3.51
N LEU A 52 5.62 19.02 -4.05
CA LEU A 52 6.78 18.33 -3.46
C LEU A 52 7.16 18.89 -2.09
N LEU A 53 6.88 20.17 -1.81
CA LEU A 53 7.12 20.79 -0.50
C LEU A 53 6.27 20.18 0.62
N ARG A 54 5.16 19.52 0.26
CA ARG A 54 4.24 18.84 1.18
C ARG A 54 3.82 17.48 0.62
N ALA A 55 4.77 16.77 0.02
CA ALA A 55 4.49 15.56 -0.76
C ALA A 55 3.70 14.50 0.02
N GLY A 56 4.02 14.28 1.29
CA GLY A 56 3.29 13.34 2.13
C GLY A 56 1.81 13.72 2.30
N GLN A 57 1.50 14.99 2.56
CA GLN A 57 0.11 15.44 2.67
C GLN A 57 -0.59 15.43 1.30
N GLN A 58 0.12 15.74 0.22
CA GLN A 58 -0.47 15.67 -1.12
C GLN A 58 -0.92 14.26 -1.50
N LEU A 59 -0.16 13.21 -1.10
CA LEU A 59 -0.60 11.83 -1.28
C LEU A 59 -1.91 11.53 -0.55
N VAL A 60 -2.10 12.10 0.63
CA VAL A 60 -3.34 11.97 1.40
C VAL A 60 -4.50 12.71 0.72
N ASP A 61 -4.27 13.97 0.34
CA ASP A 61 -5.27 14.82 -0.32
C ASP A 61 -5.80 14.17 -1.61
N ASP A 62 -4.90 13.60 -2.42
CA ASP A 62 -5.25 12.90 -3.67
C ASP A 62 -6.15 11.67 -3.41
N VAL A 63 -5.88 10.90 -2.36
CA VAL A 63 -6.72 9.75 -1.99
C VAL A 63 -8.07 10.21 -1.44
N VAL A 64 -8.10 11.27 -0.62
CA VAL A 64 -9.34 11.84 -0.10
C VAL A 64 -10.24 12.31 -1.25
N GLU A 65 -9.70 13.04 -2.25
CA GLU A 65 -10.44 13.49 -3.42
C GLU A 65 -11.09 12.31 -4.17
N VAL A 66 -10.34 11.23 -4.39
CA VAL A 66 -10.89 10.02 -5.03
C VAL A 66 -11.99 9.39 -4.18
N LEU A 67 -11.81 9.30 -2.86
CA LEU A 67 -12.81 8.72 -1.96
C LEU A 67 -14.08 9.56 -1.91
N GLU A 68 -13.98 10.89 -1.94
CA GLU A 68 -15.14 11.79 -2.03
C GLU A 68 -15.90 11.61 -3.34
N TYR A 69 -15.19 11.43 -4.45
CA TYR A 69 -15.81 11.11 -5.75
C TYR A 69 -16.50 9.74 -5.75
N LEU A 70 -15.91 8.76 -5.04
CA LEU A 70 -16.45 7.40 -4.95
C LEU A 70 -17.58 7.26 -3.93
N GLN A 71 -17.92 8.33 -3.18
CA GLN A 71 -18.97 8.23 -2.16
C GLN A 71 -20.25 7.65 -2.77
N PRO A 72 -20.89 6.72 -2.06
CA PRO A 72 -22.11 6.13 -2.52
C PRO A 72 -23.19 7.22 -2.63
N THR A 73 -23.95 7.18 -3.73
CA THR A 73 -25.29 7.80 -3.71
C THR A 73 -26.05 7.23 -2.49
N PRO A 74 -27.00 7.95 -1.87
CA PRO A 74 -27.70 7.49 -0.67
C PRO A 74 -28.26 6.05 -0.72
N THR A 75 -28.30 5.44 -1.90
CA THR A 75 -28.79 4.09 -2.17
C THR A 75 -27.69 3.02 -2.27
N ALA A 76 -26.41 3.36 -2.25
CA ALA A 76 -25.31 2.42 -2.60
C ALA A 76 -24.53 1.80 -1.41
N GLY A 77 -24.74 2.21 -0.22
CA GLY A 77 -24.54 1.44 1.03
C GLY A 77 -23.17 1.49 1.69
N LEU A 78 -22.12 0.86 1.20
CA LEU A 78 -20.92 0.62 1.99
C LEU A 78 -19.76 1.55 1.57
N LYS A 79 -19.10 2.17 2.58
CA LYS A 79 -17.84 2.88 2.38
C LYS A 79 -16.76 1.91 1.91
N PRO A 80 -15.78 2.34 1.09
CA PRO A 80 -14.69 1.47 0.67
C PRO A 80 -13.78 1.03 1.81
N ILE A 81 -13.13 -0.11 1.62
CA ILE A 81 -12.01 -0.58 2.44
C ILE A 81 -10.73 -0.21 1.72
N LEU A 82 -9.77 0.41 2.41
CA LEU A 82 -8.46 0.70 1.86
C LEU A 82 -7.51 -0.46 2.10
N ILE A 83 -6.81 -0.91 1.06
CA ILE A 83 -5.74 -1.89 1.16
C ILE A 83 -4.47 -1.24 0.64
N GLY A 84 -3.51 -1.01 1.50
CA GLY A 84 -2.27 -0.32 1.16
C GLY A 84 -1.02 -1.15 1.44
N HIS A 85 0.02 -0.96 0.61
CA HIS A 85 1.36 -1.47 0.86
C HIS A 85 2.34 -0.32 1.06
N SER A 86 3.22 -0.40 2.05
CA SER A 86 4.33 0.54 2.26
C SER A 86 3.87 2.02 2.29
N MET A 87 4.24 2.84 1.30
CA MET A 87 3.77 4.22 1.11
C MET A 87 2.25 4.30 1.08
N GLY A 88 1.60 3.43 0.30
CA GLY A 88 0.14 3.36 0.22
C GLY A 88 -0.52 2.97 1.53
N ALA A 89 0.11 2.09 2.34
CA ALA A 89 -0.40 1.72 3.66
C ALA A 89 -0.30 2.89 4.65
N ALA A 90 0.81 3.62 4.64
CA ALA A 90 0.96 4.81 5.47
C ALA A 90 -0.02 5.92 5.06
N THR A 91 -0.23 6.12 3.76
CA THR A 91 -1.23 7.05 3.24
C THR A 91 -2.64 6.64 3.67
N ALA A 92 -3.01 5.35 3.53
CA ALA A 92 -4.31 4.83 3.97
C ALA A 92 -4.57 5.07 5.47
N ALA A 93 -3.55 4.86 6.31
CA ALA A 93 -3.65 5.09 7.75
C ALA A 93 -3.93 6.56 8.08
N VAL A 94 -3.24 7.50 7.40
CA VAL A 94 -3.48 8.95 7.62
C VAL A 94 -4.85 9.37 7.10
N VAL A 95 -5.27 8.87 5.92
CA VAL A 95 -6.62 9.11 5.40
C VAL A 95 -7.68 8.66 6.40
N ALA A 96 -7.56 7.45 6.95
CA ALA A 96 -8.52 6.93 7.91
C ALA A 96 -8.55 7.71 9.23
N ALA A 97 -7.42 8.24 9.68
CA ALA A 97 -7.36 9.08 10.88
C ALA A 97 -7.97 10.47 10.63
N GLN A 98 -7.75 11.08 9.45
CA GLN A 98 -8.27 12.40 9.11
C GLN A 98 -9.72 12.38 8.62
N ARG A 99 -10.13 11.32 7.91
CA ARG A 99 -11.43 11.19 7.24
C ARG A 99 -12.06 9.79 7.49
N PRO A 100 -12.32 9.43 8.77
CA PRO A 100 -12.96 8.15 9.09
C PRO A 100 -14.40 8.06 8.53
N ASP A 101 -14.95 9.19 8.13
CA ASP A 101 -16.25 9.26 7.45
C ASP A 101 -16.23 8.67 6.03
N LEU A 102 -15.06 8.56 5.37
CA LEU A 102 -14.91 8.10 3.99
C LEU A 102 -14.55 6.60 3.85
N VAL A 103 -14.12 5.95 4.92
CA VAL A 103 -13.54 4.60 4.91
C VAL A 103 -14.29 3.70 5.89
N SER A 104 -14.39 2.40 5.62
CA SER A 104 -15.02 1.44 6.55
C SER A 104 -14.02 0.59 7.31
N ALA A 105 -12.88 0.23 6.70
CA ALA A 105 -11.83 -0.58 7.30
C ALA A 105 -10.51 -0.42 6.55
N LEU A 106 -9.42 -0.90 7.14
CA LEU A 106 -8.06 -0.85 6.60
C LEU A 106 -7.42 -2.24 6.53
N VAL A 107 -6.64 -2.47 5.48
CA VAL A 107 -5.62 -3.52 5.43
C VAL A 107 -4.29 -2.85 5.12
N LEU A 108 -3.35 -2.93 6.05
CA LEU A 108 -2.07 -2.25 5.99
C LEU A 108 -0.93 -3.28 5.87
N GLU A 109 -0.35 -3.41 4.68
CA GLU A 109 0.81 -4.26 4.43
C GLU A 109 2.10 -3.49 4.70
N ASP A 110 2.72 -3.77 5.82
CA ASP A 110 4.02 -3.25 6.30
C ASP A 110 4.22 -1.75 6.03
N PRO A 111 3.41 -0.87 6.66
CA PRO A 111 3.38 0.57 6.40
C PRO A 111 4.76 1.21 6.45
N ALA A 112 5.03 2.12 5.51
CA ALA A 112 6.23 2.94 5.54
C ALA A 112 6.20 3.89 6.75
N ARG A 113 7.36 4.03 7.41
CA ARG A 113 7.54 4.97 8.52
C ARG A 113 8.95 5.53 8.53
N TYR A 114 9.11 6.71 9.06
CA TYR A 114 10.42 7.37 9.12
C TYR A 114 11.29 6.83 10.25
N GLY A 115 10.69 6.55 11.40
CA GLY A 115 11.42 6.17 12.60
C GLY A 115 12.40 7.28 13.03
N THR A 116 13.59 6.89 13.45
CA THR A 116 14.65 7.81 13.91
C THR A 116 15.60 8.28 12.80
N ARG A 117 15.23 8.10 11.51
CA ARG A 117 16.11 8.42 10.39
C ARG A 117 16.28 9.92 10.23
N SER A 118 17.53 10.35 10.03
CA SER A 118 17.82 11.74 9.68
C SER A 118 17.37 12.08 8.27
N HIS A 119 17.13 13.37 8.00
CA HIS A 119 16.80 13.84 6.67
C HIS A 119 17.85 13.44 5.61
N SER A 120 19.13 13.54 5.96
CA SER A 120 20.22 13.12 5.06
C SER A 120 20.20 11.63 4.75
N GLU A 121 19.78 10.79 5.68
CA GLU A 121 19.60 9.36 5.43
C GLU A 121 18.41 9.10 4.50
N LEU A 122 17.31 9.81 4.67
CA LEU A 122 16.14 9.72 3.81
C LEU A 122 16.48 10.12 2.36
N LEU A 123 17.23 11.20 2.17
CA LEU A 123 17.71 11.62 0.86
C LEU A 123 18.63 10.57 0.21
N ARG A 124 19.59 9.99 0.96
CA ARG A 124 20.44 8.91 0.43
C ARG A 124 19.62 7.70 0.00
N ARG A 125 18.58 7.34 0.74
CA ARG A 125 17.67 6.24 0.39
C ARG A 125 16.84 6.55 -0.85
N GLY A 126 16.39 7.78 -0.99
CA GLY A 126 15.71 8.27 -2.19
C GLY A 126 16.63 8.16 -3.42
N GLN A 127 17.87 8.65 -3.30
CA GLN A 127 18.88 8.54 -4.36
C GLN A 127 19.20 7.07 -4.71
N ALA A 128 19.31 6.19 -3.72
CA ALA A 128 19.54 4.76 -3.97
C ALA A 128 18.39 4.13 -4.77
N ARG A 129 17.13 4.52 -4.49
CA ARG A 129 15.96 4.09 -5.28
C ARG A 129 16.01 4.64 -6.71
N ALA A 130 16.30 5.94 -6.85
CA ALA A 130 16.46 6.55 -8.18
C ALA A 130 17.54 5.84 -9.01
N ASN A 131 18.68 5.54 -8.41
CA ASN A 131 19.76 4.80 -9.07
C ASN A 131 19.33 3.38 -9.45
N HIS A 132 18.51 2.72 -8.62
CA HIS A 132 17.95 1.40 -8.96
C HIS A 132 17.02 1.49 -10.16
N VAL A 133 16.08 2.44 -10.15
CA VAL A 133 15.18 2.70 -11.29
C VAL A 133 15.97 2.98 -12.55
N ASN A 134 16.97 3.85 -12.50
CA ASN A 134 17.80 4.19 -13.65
C ASN A 134 18.57 2.97 -14.22
N ARG A 135 19.08 2.08 -13.34
CA ARG A 135 19.70 0.82 -13.81
C ARG A 135 18.69 -0.09 -14.49
N THR A 136 17.48 -0.21 -13.92
CA THR A 136 16.39 -0.99 -14.54
C THR A 136 16.04 -0.45 -15.93
N LEU A 137 15.99 0.87 -16.10
CA LEU A 137 15.66 1.51 -17.36
C LEU A 137 16.79 1.49 -18.38
N ALA A 138 18.04 1.35 -17.96
CA ALA A 138 19.21 1.31 -18.85
C ALA A 138 19.21 0.08 -19.78
N ASP A 139 18.62 -1.04 -19.33
CA ASP A 139 18.47 -2.26 -20.13
C ASP A 139 17.15 -2.96 -19.77
N LEU A 140 16.09 -2.56 -20.45
CA LEU A 140 14.74 -3.09 -20.20
C LEU A 140 14.62 -4.58 -20.51
N PRO A 141 15.16 -5.12 -21.63
CA PRO A 141 15.14 -6.54 -21.90
C PRO A 141 15.83 -7.37 -20.82
N ALA A 142 17.06 -7.01 -20.44
CA ALA A 142 17.77 -7.71 -19.38
C ALA A 142 17.06 -7.61 -18.01
N SER A 143 16.50 -6.45 -17.69
CA SER A 143 15.71 -6.24 -16.47
C SER A 143 14.45 -7.11 -16.44
N LEU A 144 13.76 -7.28 -17.58
CA LEU A 144 12.61 -8.17 -17.68
C LEU A 144 13.00 -9.64 -17.49
N VAL A 145 14.08 -10.08 -18.14
CA VAL A 145 14.61 -11.44 -17.98
C VAL A 145 14.94 -11.70 -16.51
N ALA A 146 15.65 -10.79 -15.85
CA ALA A 146 16.00 -10.93 -14.43
C ALA A 146 14.77 -10.99 -13.52
N LEU A 147 13.70 -10.23 -13.80
CA LEU A 147 12.44 -10.31 -13.06
C LEU A 147 11.76 -11.66 -13.25
N LEU A 148 11.75 -12.20 -14.46
CA LEU A 148 11.15 -13.50 -14.78
C LEU A 148 11.93 -14.67 -14.18
N GLU A 149 13.26 -14.62 -14.21
CA GLU A 149 14.13 -15.63 -13.57
C GLU A 149 13.98 -15.68 -12.06
N ASN A 150 13.71 -14.53 -11.43
CA ASN A 150 13.48 -14.44 -9.98
C ASN A 150 12.01 -14.61 -9.59
N ALA A 151 11.10 -14.78 -10.56
CA ALA A 151 9.68 -14.98 -10.28
C ALA A 151 9.45 -16.25 -9.45
N GLY A 152 8.66 -16.12 -8.37
CA GLY A 152 8.45 -17.21 -7.41
C GLY A 152 9.46 -17.25 -6.24
N THR A 153 10.53 -16.45 -6.28
CA THR A 153 11.38 -16.22 -5.11
C THR A 153 10.60 -15.37 -4.09
N PRO A 154 10.56 -15.77 -2.81
CA PRO A 154 9.80 -15.03 -1.79
C PRO A 154 10.19 -13.54 -1.74
N GLY A 155 9.19 -12.67 -1.84
CA GLY A 155 9.37 -11.21 -1.85
C GLY A 155 9.64 -10.58 -3.22
N GLN A 156 9.90 -11.38 -4.25
CA GLN A 156 10.06 -10.89 -5.63
C GLN A 156 8.71 -10.82 -6.37
N PRO A 157 8.60 -9.99 -7.42
CA PRO A 157 7.43 -10.01 -8.28
C PRO A 157 7.18 -11.40 -8.88
N SER A 158 5.92 -11.79 -8.96
CA SER A 158 5.52 -12.97 -9.74
C SER A 158 5.76 -12.73 -11.24
N ALA A 159 5.71 -13.77 -12.05
CA ALA A 159 5.81 -13.64 -13.50
C ALA A 159 4.74 -12.70 -14.09
N GLN A 160 3.53 -12.70 -13.50
CA GLN A 160 2.44 -11.79 -13.89
C GLN A 160 2.71 -10.33 -13.52
N GLU A 161 3.55 -10.08 -12.50
CA GLU A 161 3.93 -8.74 -12.04
C GLU A 161 5.21 -8.21 -12.73
N ALA A 162 5.98 -9.07 -13.43
CA ALA A 162 7.27 -8.69 -13.99
C ALA A 162 7.16 -7.49 -14.94
N LEU A 163 6.34 -7.59 -15.99
CA LEU A 163 6.15 -6.49 -16.94
C LEU A 163 5.48 -5.26 -16.31
N PRO A 164 4.40 -5.38 -15.51
CA PRO A 164 3.85 -4.25 -14.76
C PRO A 164 4.85 -3.55 -13.83
N SER A 165 5.75 -4.29 -13.18
CA SER A 165 6.80 -3.71 -12.33
C SER A 165 7.83 -2.92 -13.15
N LEU A 166 8.16 -3.39 -14.33
CA LEU A 166 9.04 -2.68 -15.25
C LEU A 166 8.40 -1.39 -15.76
N TRP A 167 7.14 -1.45 -16.14
CA TRP A 167 6.36 -0.27 -16.54
C TRP A 167 6.23 0.74 -15.42
N ALA A 168 6.04 0.30 -14.18
CA ALA A 168 6.02 1.20 -13.03
C ALA A 168 7.31 2.02 -12.94
N SER A 169 8.47 1.41 -13.22
CA SER A 169 9.76 2.12 -13.27
C SER A 169 9.83 3.15 -14.40
N GLN A 170 9.29 2.83 -15.59
CA GLN A 170 9.25 3.76 -16.73
C GLN A 170 8.32 4.95 -16.51
N GLN A 171 7.24 4.73 -15.79
CA GLN A 171 6.20 5.72 -15.56
C GLN A 171 6.39 6.51 -14.26
N LEU A 172 7.49 6.27 -13.54
CA LEU A 172 7.78 6.96 -12.28
C LEU A 172 8.32 8.37 -12.53
N ASP A 173 7.67 9.35 -11.95
CA ASP A 173 8.25 10.68 -11.73
C ASP A 173 9.21 10.63 -10.53
N GLN A 174 10.50 10.65 -10.80
CA GLN A 174 11.52 10.49 -9.76
C GLN A 174 11.66 11.71 -8.83
N SER A 175 10.94 12.81 -9.08
CA SER A 175 11.02 14.03 -8.26
C SER A 175 10.71 13.75 -6.78
N LEU A 176 9.74 12.87 -6.49
CA LEU A 176 9.43 12.44 -5.12
C LEU A 176 10.63 11.78 -4.43
N LEU A 177 11.40 10.95 -5.17
CA LEU A 177 12.57 10.27 -4.60
C LEU A 177 13.64 11.26 -4.13
N GLY A 178 13.76 12.40 -4.83
CA GLY A 178 14.67 13.48 -4.50
C GLY A 178 14.35 14.23 -3.21
N THR A 179 13.11 14.10 -2.71
CA THR A 179 12.70 14.72 -1.42
C THR A 179 13.04 13.88 -0.21
N GLY A 180 13.30 12.58 -0.38
CA GLY A 180 13.41 11.61 0.71
C GLY A 180 12.08 11.19 1.33
N VAL A 181 10.97 11.79 0.91
CA VAL A 181 9.60 11.44 1.39
C VAL A 181 9.21 10.05 0.88
N VAL A 182 8.70 9.22 1.78
CA VAL A 182 8.25 7.84 1.47
C VAL A 182 6.86 7.55 2.03
N ALA A 183 6.30 8.49 2.78
CA ALA A 183 5.00 8.40 3.44
C ALA A 183 4.58 9.81 3.90
N PRO A 184 3.34 10.04 4.37
CA PRO A 184 3.00 11.23 5.13
C PRO A 184 3.90 11.38 6.37
N GLU A 185 4.29 12.64 6.68
CA GLU A 185 5.21 12.96 7.78
C GLU A 185 4.45 13.05 9.10
N VAL A 186 4.15 11.90 9.69
CA VAL A 186 3.46 11.80 10.98
C VAL A 186 4.23 10.86 11.92
N GLU A 187 4.06 11.07 13.23
CA GLU A 187 4.57 10.11 14.20
C GLU A 187 3.70 8.84 14.10
N PHE A 188 4.35 7.71 13.78
CA PHE A 188 3.65 6.49 13.37
C PHE A 188 2.82 5.86 14.50
N THR A 189 3.37 5.81 15.73
CA THR A 189 2.67 5.17 16.85
C THR A 189 1.44 5.97 17.24
N GLN A 190 1.55 7.29 17.35
CA GLN A 190 0.42 8.18 17.63
C GLN A 190 -0.67 8.11 16.54
N LEU A 191 -0.24 8.02 15.26
CA LEU A 191 -1.18 7.81 14.17
C LEU A 191 -1.96 6.51 14.36
N MET A 192 -1.26 5.41 14.62
CA MET A 192 -1.90 4.09 14.77
C MET A 192 -2.81 4.04 16.00
N GLU A 193 -2.47 4.72 17.09
CA GLU A 193 -3.32 4.87 18.28
C GLU A 193 -4.61 5.64 17.99
N SER A 194 -4.57 6.61 17.06
CA SER A 194 -5.72 7.45 16.72
C SER A 194 -6.73 6.80 15.77
N ILE A 195 -6.40 5.68 15.15
CA ILE A 195 -7.30 4.99 14.21
C ILE A 195 -8.46 4.35 14.97
N SER A 196 -9.68 4.73 14.60
CA SER A 196 -10.93 4.21 15.20
C SER A 196 -11.66 3.19 14.32
N LEU A 197 -11.06 2.79 13.20
CA LEU A 197 -11.65 1.87 12.22
C LEU A 197 -11.04 0.46 12.36
N PRO A 198 -11.81 -0.61 12.06
CA PRO A 198 -11.28 -1.96 11.99
C PRO A 198 -10.06 -1.99 11.06
N THR A 199 -8.93 -2.45 11.58
CA THR A 199 -7.64 -2.41 10.87
C THR A 199 -6.92 -3.75 10.99
N LEU A 200 -6.59 -4.34 9.85
CA LEU A 200 -5.67 -5.48 9.75
C LEU A 200 -4.29 -4.97 9.39
N LEU A 201 -3.29 -5.20 10.25
CA LEU A 201 -1.89 -4.87 9.97
C LEU A 201 -1.08 -6.15 9.74
N LEU A 202 -0.49 -6.29 8.57
CA LEU A 202 0.37 -7.39 8.19
C LEU A 202 1.82 -6.93 8.10
N THR A 203 2.75 -7.67 8.68
CA THR A 203 4.18 -7.38 8.60
C THR A 203 4.98 -8.68 8.52
N GLY A 204 6.26 -8.59 8.17
CA GLY A 204 7.18 -9.72 8.15
C GLY A 204 7.98 -9.88 9.44
N ASP A 205 8.70 -11.01 9.54
CA ASP A 205 9.62 -11.31 10.64
C ASP A 205 11.10 -11.15 10.27
N ARG A 206 11.42 -10.93 8.98
CA ARG A 206 12.80 -10.71 8.55
C ARG A 206 13.34 -9.40 9.12
N ARG A 207 14.25 -9.54 10.10
CA ARG A 207 14.85 -8.42 10.79
C ARG A 207 15.60 -7.49 9.83
N GLY A 208 15.34 -6.18 9.93
CA GLY A 208 15.95 -5.16 9.07
C GLY A 208 15.28 -4.98 7.70
N GLU A 209 14.44 -5.93 7.28
CA GLU A 209 13.65 -5.81 6.04
C GLU A 209 12.23 -5.31 6.32
N ALA A 210 11.51 -5.93 7.26
CA ALA A 210 10.19 -5.47 7.68
C ALA A 210 10.28 -4.07 8.34
N ARG A 211 9.26 -3.24 8.11
CA ARG A 211 9.20 -1.87 8.65
C ARG A 211 8.58 -1.82 10.02
N VAL A 212 7.54 -2.59 10.25
CA VAL A 212 6.84 -2.70 11.52
C VAL A 212 7.48 -3.81 12.37
N GLY A 213 7.44 -5.05 11.92
CA GLY A 213 7.97 -6.21 12.63
C GLY A 213 7.13 -6.63 13.83
N ALA A 214 7.44 -7.79 14.40
CA ALA A 214 6.63 -8.45 15.43
C ALA A 214 6.47 -7.61 16.72
N GLN A 215 7.55 -6.99 17.19
CA GLN A 215 7.54 -6.26 18.45
C GLN A 215 6.63 -5.03 18.40
N LEU A 216 6.75 -4.21 17.34
CA LEU A 216 5.92 -3.02 17.20
C LEU A 216 4.47 -3.40 16.91
N LEU A 217 4.23 -4.45 16.11
CA LEU A 217 2.86 -4.94 15.88
C LEU A 217 2.19 -5.33 17.20
N ALA A 218 2.85 -6.11 18.05
CA ALA A 218 2.31 -6.50 19.36
C ALA A 218 1.96 -5.27 20.23
N GLN A 219 2.85 -4.28 20.28
CA GLN A 219 2.62 -3.03 20.99
C GLN A 219 1.39 -2.28 20.45
N LEU A 220 1.26 -2.16 19.13
CA LEU A 220 0.12 -1.46 18.51
C LEU A 220 -1.22 -2.16 18.79
N MET A 221 -1.24 -3.49 18.78
CA MET A 221 -2.44 -4.28 19.10
C MET A 221 -2.83 -4.14 20.58
N GLU A 222 -1.86 -3.98 21.48
CA GLU A 222 -2.13 -3.73 22.90
C GLU A 222 -2.70 -2.32 23.13
N GLN A 223 -2.18 -1.33 22.39
CA GLN A 223 -2.55 0.09 22.54
C GLN A 223 -3.87 0.45 21.85
N ASN A 224 -4.24 -0.24 20.79
CA ASN A 224 -5.43 0.07 20.01
C ASN A 224 -6.26 -1.20 19.70
N PRO A 225 -7.45 -1.37 20.32
CA PRO A 225 -8.31 -2.55 20.12
C PRO A 225 -8.92 -2.65 18.71
N HIS A 226 -8.86 -1.59 17.91
CA HIS A 226 -9.30 -1.62 16.51
C HIS A 226 -8.28 -2.28 15.58
N ILE A 227 -7.05 -2.51 16.07
CA ILE A 227 -5.98 -3.13 15.29
C ILE A 227 -5.90 -4.62 15.62
N CYS A 228 -6.13 -5.46 14.63
CA CYS A 228 -5.66 -6.83 14.63
C CYS A 228 -4.48 -6.96 13.65
N GLY A 229 -3.64 -7.96 13.83
CA GLY A 229 -2.50 -8.10 12.93
C GLY A 229 -1.85 -9.46 12.97
N GLN A 230 -1.03 -9.71 11.96
CA GLN A 230 -0.29 -10.94 11.84
C GLN A 230 1.13 -10.71 11.34
N VAL A 231 2.07 -11.41 11.96
CA VAL A 231 3.44 -11.52 11.47
C VAL A 231 3.49 -12.68 10.48
N MET A 232 3.92 -12.41 9.25
CA MET A 232 4.02 -13.43 8.20
C MET A 232 5.41 -14.06 8.21
N PRO A 233 5.53 -15.36 8.53
CA PRO A 233 6.82 -16.03 8.63
C PRO A 233 7.63 -15.98 7.33
N GLY A 234 8.92 -15.69 7.43
CA GLY A 234 9.84 -15.61 6.30
C GLY A 234 9.64 -14.38 5.41
N ALA A 235 8.70 -13.49 5.73
CA ALA A 235 8.47 -12.28 4.96
C ALA A 235 9.37 -11.13 5.43
N GLY A 236 9.81 -10.31 4.45
CA GLY A 236 10.37 -8.99 4.68
C GLY A 236 9.31 -7.90 4.46
N HIS A 237 9.70 -6.83 3.77
CA HIS A 237 8.80 -5.70 3.46
C HIS A 237 7.71 -6.03 2.41
N GLN A 238 7.91 -7.04 1.58
CA GLN A 238 6.99 -7.47 0.54
C GLN A 238 6.19 -8.68 1.05
N VAL A 239 5.24 -8.45 1.96
CA VAL A 239 4.55 -9.52 2.71
C VAL A 239 3.74 -10.41 1.77
N ARG A 240 2.91 -9.80 0.90
CA ARG A 240 2.10 -10.53 -0.09
C ARG A 240 2.97 -11.37 -1.02
N ARG A 241 4.06 -10.81 -1.52
CA ARG A 241 4.96 -11.51 -2.45
C ARG A 241 5.77 -12.63 -1.79
N ALA A 242 5.99 -12.55 -0.48
CA ALA A 242 6.72 -13.60 0.25
C ALA A 242 5.89 -14.88 0.38
N ASN A 243 4.59 -14.76 0.66
CA ASN A 243 3.65 -15.88 0.71
C ASN A 243 2.25 -15.42 0.28
N PRO A 244 1.96 -15.41 -1.04
CA PRO A 244 0.70 -14.89 -1.57
C PRO A 244 -0.53 -15.62 -1.02
N GLN A 245 -0.49 -16.95 -0.91
CA GLN A 245 -1.64 -17.72 -0.44
C GLN A 245 -2.00 -17.35 1.01
N ALA A 246 -1.03 -17.42 1.93
CA ALA A 246 -1.26 -17.05 3.32
C ALA A 246 -1.69 -15.58 3.49
N TYR A 247 -1.15 -14.68 2.67
CA TYR A 247 -1.58 -13.27 2.66
C TYR A 247 -3.06 -13.15 2.30
N TYR A 248 -3.50 -13.77 1.20
CA TYR A 248 -4.91 -13.70 0.79
C TYR A 248 -5.83 -14.39 1.77
N ASP A 249 -5.45 -15.52 2.33
CA ASP A 249 -6.26 -16.24 3.33
C ASP A 249 -6.57 -15.34 4.54
N VAL A 250 -5.56 -14.63 5.05
CA VAL A 250 -5.70 -13.73 6.20
C VAL A 250 -6.53 -12.49 5.83
N VAL A 251 -6.25 -11.88 4.68
CA VAL A 251 -6.98 -10.69 4.23
C VAL A 251 -8.44 -11.03 3.93
N ASP A 252 -8.71 -12.13 3.23
CA ASP A 252 -10.07 -12.56 2.90
C ASP A 252 -10.88 -12.86 4.17
N ALA A 253 -10.29 -13.52 5.17
CA ALA A 253 -10.93 -13.74 6.46
C ALA A 253 -11.32 -12.42 7.15
N PHE A 254 -10.42 -11.43 7.16
CA PHE A 254 -10.71 -10.11 7.69
C PHE A 254 -11.81 -9.39 6.89
N LEU A 255 -11.72 -9.37 5.57
CA LEU A 255 -12.68 -8.71 4.70
C LEU A 255 -14.10 -9.27 4.87
N GLN A 256 -14.24 -10.59 5.09
CA GLN A 256 -15.54 -11.23 5.34
C GLN A 256 -16.21 -10.70 6.61
N THR A 257 -15.46 -10.30 7.63
CA THR A 257 -16.02 -9.71 8.86
C THR A 257 -16.49 -8.28 8.67
N GLN A 258 -16.05 -7.58 7.59
CA GLN A 258 -16.39 -6.17 7.33
C GLN A 258 -17.62 -6.01 6.42
N VAL A 259 -18.11 -7.07 5.83
CA VAL A 259 -19.30 -7.03 4.98
C VAL A 259 -20.48 -7.64 5.75
N PRO A 260 -21.62 -6.93 5.88
CA PRO A 260 -22.81 -7.53 6.47
C PRO A 260 -23.17 -8.84 5.74
N ALA A 261 -23.48 -9.88 6.51
CA ALA A 261 -23.96 -11.13 5.94
C ALA A 261 -25.11 -10.82 4.97
N ARG A 262 -24.99 -11.24 3.70
CA ARG A 262 -26.13 -11.15 2.77
C ARG A 262 -27.27 -11.95 3.40
N ALA A 263 -28.37 -11.28 3.70
CA ALA A 263 -29.59 -11.99 4.03
C ALA A 263 -29.85 -12.97 2.88
N THR A 264 -29.73 -14.26 3.15
CA THR A 264 -30.15 -15.31 2.22
C THR A 264 -31.64 -15.13 1.99
N GLN A 265 -32.00 -14.61 0.81
CA GLN A 265 -33.37 -14.66 0.30
C GLN A 265 -33.66 -16.03 -0.26
#